data_06ae011912932fca9e442d3b99606082
#
_entry.id   06ae011912932fca9e442d3b99606082
#
_cell.length_a   1.000
_cell.length_b   1.000
_cell.length_c   1.000
_cell.angle_alpha   90.00
_cell.angle_beta   90.00
_cell.angle_gamma   90.00
#
_symmetry.space_group_name_H-M   'P 1'
#
loop_
_entity.id
_entity.type
_entity.pdbx_description
1 polymer ?
#
loop_
_entity_poly.entity_id
_entity_poly.type
_entity_poly.pdbx_seq_one_letter_code
_entity_poly.pdbx_strand_id
1 'polypeptide(L)'
;MFKDKEIWLDDEKRKKQLDKTADRAEATFFGFQRVARDRKADRVLQHFNSVAQHYDFMNTLLSFGIHHLWKRSAIRMLKLTPGDHLLDVCGGTGDLAILAARHLGPEGGVVVYDINRAMIEAGLHKVADKDIEDRIRYVQGDAENISFPDRRFDAAMVGFGIRNVTNVKK
;
A
#
# COMPACT_ATOMS: atom_id res chain seq x y z
N MET A 1 10.86 3.79 17.78
CA MET A 1 10.81 2.36 18.13
C MET A 1 9.36 1.92 18.20
N PHE A 2 8.89 1.16 17.21
CA PHE A 2 7.50 0.72 17.12
C PHE A 2 7.33 -0.54 17.97
N LYS A 3 6.70 -0.40 19.13
CA LYS A 3 6.49 -1.51 20.07
C LYS A 3 5.04 -1.96 20.10
N ASP A 4 4.38 -2.30 18.99
CA ASP A 4 3.10 -2.99 19.09
C ASP A 4 2.83 -3.89 17.88
N LYS A 5 2.48 -5.13 18.16
CA LYS A 5 2.47 -6.29 17.30
C LYS A 5 1.16 -6.57 16.54
N GLU A 6 0.17 -5.69 16.55
CA GLU A 6 -1.05 -5.93 15.77
C GLU A 6 -0.90 -5.37 14.36
N ILE A 7 -0.32 -6.18 13.47
CA ILE A 7 -0.16 -5.89 12.04
C ILE A 7 -1.47 -6.13 11.28
N TRP A 8 -2.38 -6.93 11.82
CA TRP A 8 -3.55 -7.43 11.11
C TRP A 8 -4.86 -6.87 11.66
N LEU A 9 -5.72 -6.40 10.76
CA LEU A 9 -7.14 -6.27 11.05
C LEU A 9 -7.76 -7.67 11.03
N ASP A 10 -8.60 -8.00 12.04
CA ASP A 10 -9.40 -9.21 11.96
C ASP A 10 -10.38 -9.10 10.77
N ASP A 11 -10.76 -10.26 10.23
CA ASP A 11 -11.57 -10.30 9.00
C ASP A 11 -12.95 -9.65 9.17
N GLU A 12 -13.53 -9.65 10.37
CA GLU A 12 -14.79 -8.96 10.64
C GLU A 12 -14.64 -7.44 10.67
N LYS A 13 -13.56 -6.92 11.26
CA LYS A 13 -13.28 -5.48 11.27
C LYS A 13 -12.98 -4.98 9.87
N ARG A 14 -12.22 -5.77 9.07
CA ARG A 14 -11.96 -5.48 7.67
C ARG A 14 -13.26 -5.41 6.87
N LYS A 15 -14.14 -6.41 7.01
CA LYS A 15 -15.43 -6.45 6.33
C LYS A 15 -16.32 -5.29 6.73
N LYS A 16 -16.37 -4.94 8.03
CA LYS A 16 -17.12 -3.76 8.50
C LYS A 16 -16.58 -2.44 7.97
N GLN A 17 -15.26 -2.31 7.79
CA GLN A 17 -14.67 -1.12 7.12
C GLN A 17 -15.10 -1.05 5.67
N LEU A 18 -15.01 -2.14 4.93
CA LEU A 18 -15.45 -2.22 3.53
C LEU A 18 -16.95 -1.93 3.37
N ASP A 19 -17.80 -2.49 4.24
CA ASP A 19 -19.24 -2.28 4.20
C ASP A 19 -19.67 -0.85 4.54
N LYS A 20 -18.95 -0.15 5.41
CA LYS A 20 -19.23 1.25 5.76
C LYS A 20 -18.92 2.23 4.63
N THR A 21 -18.00 1.86 3.74
CA THR A 21 -17.53 2.73 2.65
C THR A 21 -18.35 2.60 1.37
N ALA A 22 -19.15 1.54 1.26
CA ALA A 22 -19.98 1.25 0.11
C ALA A 22 -21.29 2.03 0.14
N ASP A 23 -21.33 3.18 -0.51
CA ASP A 23 -22.61 3.84 -0.85
C ASP A 23 -23.28 3.01 -1.93
N ARG A 24 -24.37 2.31 -1.56
CA ARG A 24 -24.96 1.17 -2.27
C ARG A 24 -25.62 1.50 -3.63
N ALA A 25 -25.68 2.78 -4.00
CA ALA A 25 -26.54 3.23 -5.11
C ALA A 25 -25.83 3.43 -6.45
N GLU A 26 -24.49 3.49 -6.52
CA GLU A 26 -23.81 3.85 -7.77
C GLU A 26 -22.89 2.75 -8.31
N ALA A 27 -22.93 2.52 -9.64
CA ALA A 27 -22.00 1.67 -10.33
C ALA A 27 -20.65 2.40 -10.55
N THR A 28 -19.55 1.67 -10.44
CA THR A 28 -18.18 2.14 -10.70
C THR A 28 -17.50 1.23 -11.72
N PHE A 29 -16.25 1.56 -12.10
CA PHE A 29 -15.49 0.76 -13.03
C PHE A 29 -14.36 0.00 -12.32
N PHE A 30 -14.16 -1.28 -12.71
CA PHE A 30 -12.98 -2.07 -12.42
C PHE A 30 -12.38 -2.53 -13.77
N GLY A 31 -11.29 -1.90 -14.17
CA GLY A 31 -10.80 -2.00 -15.55
C GLY A 31 -11.88 -1.53 -16.54
N PHE A 32 -12.25 -2.36 -17.51
CA PHE A 32 -13.29 -2.09 -18.49
C PHE A 32 -14.68 -2.57 -18.08
N GLN A 33 -14.82 -3.19 -16.92
CA GLN A 33 -16.09 -3.74 -16.45
C GLN A 33 -16.81 -2.78 -15.52
N ARG A 34 -18.12 -2.61 -15.75
CA ARG A 34 -18.99 -1.88 -14.84
C ARG A 34 -19.37 -2.81 -13.69
N VAL A 35 -19.09 -2.39 -12.46
CA VAL A 35 -19.35 -3.16 -11.23
C VAL A 35 -20.13 -2.31 -10.23
N ALA A 36 -20.94 -2.95 -9.42
CA ALA A 36 -21.57 -2.27 -8.31
C ALA A 36 -20.49 -1.80 -7.33
N ARG A 37 -20.66 -0.61 -6.77
CA ARG A 37 -19.66 0.06 -5.93
C ARG A 37 -19.26 -0.78 -4.71
N ASP A 38 -20.23 -1.45 -4.11
CA ASP A 38 -20.08 -2.38 -3.01
C ASP A 38 -19.23 -3.62 -3.35
N ARG A 39 -19.22 -4.04 -4.63
CA ARG A 39 -18.45 -5.22 -5.10
C ARG A 39 -17.06 -4.88 -5.65
N LYS A 40 -16.76 -3.59 -5.82
CA LYS A 40 -15.47 -3.19 -6.39
C LYS A 40 -14.31 -3.61 -5.48
N ALA A 41 -14.42 -3.35 -4.18
CA ALA A 41 -13.38 -3.68 -3.21
C ALA A 41 -13.10 -5.19 -3.17
N ASP A 42 -14.14 -6.03 -3.16
CA ASP A 42 -13.99 -7.48 -3.18
C ASP A 42 -13.30 -7.99 -4.46
N ARG A 43 -13.67 -7.44 -5.62
CA ARG A 43 -13.02 -7.80 -6.89
C ARG A 43 -11.56 -7.38 -6.94
N VAL A 44 -11.26 -6.18 -6.44
CA VAL A 44 -9.88 -5.70 -6.31
C VAL A 44 -9.08 -6.65 -5.43
N LEU A 45 -9.61 -7.01 -4.26
CA LEU A 45 -8.95 -7.94 -3.33
C LEU A 45 -8.72 -9.31 -3.96
N GLN A 46 -9.73 -9.90 -4.61
CA GLN A 46 -9.59 -11.20 -5.28
C GLN A 46 -8.54 -11.17 -6.39
N HIS A 47 -8.53 -10.11 -7.20
CA HIS A 47 -7.54 -9.95 -8.26
C HIS A 47 -6.12 -9.90 -7.70
N PHE A 48 -5.87 -9.05 -6.70
CA PHE A 48 -4.54 -8.92 -6.12
C PHE A 48 -4.11 -10.16 -5.32
N ASN A 49 -5.03 -10.86 -4.65
CA ASN A 49 -4.73 -12.14 -4.02
C ASN A 49 -4.21 -13.18 -5.02
N SER A 50 -4.79 -13.23 -6.22
CA SER A 50 -4.39 -14.20 -7.25
C SER A 50 -3.01 -13.91 -7.87
N VAL A 51 -2.55 -12.67 -7.83
CA VAL A 51 -1.29 -12.25 -8.48
C VAL A 51 -0.19 -11.86 -7.50
N ALA A 52 -0.47 -11.80 -6.18
CA ALA A 52 0.44 -11.23 -5.19
C ALA A 52 1.87 -11.80 -5.26
N GLN A 53 2.00 -13.12 -5.40
CA GLN A 53 3.32 -13.78 -5.45
C GLN A 53 4.13 -13.46 -6.72
N HIS A 54 3.45 -13.12 -7.81
CA HIS A 54 4.07 -12.83 -9.11
C HIS A 54 3.96 -11.36 -9.51
N TYR A 55 3.40 -10.53 -8.62
CA TYR A 55 3.06 -9.13 -8.92
C TYR A 55 4.26 -8.34 -9.41
N ASP A 56 5.37 -8.42 -8.71
CA ASP A 56 6.58 -7.67 -9.05
C ASP A 56 7.22 -8.19 -10.35
N PHE A 57 7.19 -9.50 -10.57
CA PHE A 57 7.66 -10.11 -11.82
C PHE A 57 6.81 -9.66 -13.01
N MET A 58 5.49 -9.70 -12.88
CA MET A 58 4.56 -9.24 -13.92
C MET A 58 4.74 -7.75 -14.23
N ASN A 59 4.92 -6.91 -13.21
CA ASN A 59 5.21 -5.49 -13.41
C ASN A 59 6.53 -5.29 -14.17
N THR A 60 7.56 -6.06 -13.83
CA THR A 60 8.85 -6.00 -14.52
C THR A 60 8.72 -6.40 -15.98
N LEU A 61 8.03 -7.51 -16.23
CA LEU A 61 7.82 -8.02 -17.59
C LEU A 61 7.00 -7.06 -18.45
N LEU A 62 5.83 -6.60 -17.95
CA LEU A 62 4.93 -5.73 -18.71
C LEU A 62 5.48 -4.32 -18.95
N SER A 63 6.38 -3.83 -18.08
CA SER A 63 6.98 -2.51 -18.22
C SER A 63 8.36 -2.54 -18.88
N PHE A 64 8.87 -3.70 -19.28
CA PHE A 64 10.26 -3.86 -19.73
C PHE A 64 11.28 -3.25 -18.76
N GLY A 65 10.97 -3.31 -17.45
CA GLY A 65 11.83 -2.74 -16.40
C GLY A 65 11.77 -1.20 -16.25
N ILE A 66 11.06 -0.49 -17.11
CA ILE A 66 10.95 0.98 -17.07
C ILE A 66 10.35 1.46 -15.74
N HIS A 67 9.50 0.65 -15.11
CA HIS A 67 8.91 0.99 -13.81
C HIS A 67 9.96 1.25 -12.72
N HIS A 68 11.15 0.67 -12.80
CA HIS A 68 12.24 0.95 -11.85
C HIS A 68 12.75 2.40 -11.95
N LEU A 69 12.74 2.97 -13.16
CA LEU A 69 13.20 4.35 -13.37
C LEU A 69 12.22 5.36 -12.78
N TRP A 70 10.93 5.21 -13.07
CA TRP A 70 9.94 6.15 -12.52
C TRP A 70 9.76 5.98 -11.01
N LYS A 71 9.87 4.76 -10.43
CA LYS A 71 9.87 4.57 -8.97
C LYS A 71 11.01 5.36 -8.30
N ARG A 72 12.22 5.30 -8.85
CA ARG A 72 13.36 6.10 -8.35
C ARG A 72 13.11 7.59 -8.48
N SER A 73 12.52 8.03 -9.61
CA SER A 73 12.16 9.44 -9.82
C SER A 73 11.10 9.89 -8.81
N ALA A 74 10.09 9.09 -8.54
CA ALA A 74 9.06 9.38 -7.54
C ALA A 74 9.67 9.59 -6.14
N ILE A 75 10.57 8.69 -5.70
CA ILE A 75 11.24 8.86 -4.40
C ILE A 75 12.09 10.13 -4.35
N ARG A 76 12.82 10.48 -5.43
CA ARG A 76 13.58 11.74 -5.47
C ARG A 76 12.70 12.99 -5.37
N MET A 77 11.50 12.95 -5.94
CA MET A 77 10.55 14.08 -5.88
C MET A 77 10.03 14.33 -4.46
N LEU A 78 9.99 13.33 -3.59
CA LEU A 78 9.58 13.48 -2.19
C LEU A 78 10.59 14.31 -1.38
N LYS A 79 11.83 14.45 -1.84
CA LYS A 79 12.92 15.20 -1.15
C LYS A 79 13.11 14.75 0.30
N LEU A 80 13.01 13.44 0.53
CA LEU A 80 13.16 12.85 1.86
C LEU A 80 14.53 13.16 2.47
N THR A 81 14.54 13.42 3.75
CA THR A 81 15.74 13.64 4.57
C THR A 81 15.96 12.48 5.53
N PRO A 82 17.21 12.23 5.98
CA PRO A 82 17.46 11.22 7.01
C PRO A 82 16.64 11.52 8.28
N GLY A 83 15.97 10.50 8.80
CA GLY A 83 15.08 10.62 9.97
C GLY A 83 13.60 10.80 9.63
N ASP A 84 13.23 11.14 8.39
CA ASP A 84 11.83 11.29 7.99
C ASP A 84 11.03 9.98 8.16
N HIS A 85 9.74 10.14 8.46
CA HIS A 85 8.76 9.07 8.52
C HIS A 85 7.80 9.19 7.34
N LEU A 86 7.71 8.12 6.53
CA LEU A 86 6.94 8.09 5.30
C LEU A 86 5.75 7.14 5.41
N LEU A 87 4.59 7.54 4.88
CA LEU A 87 3.43 6.68 4.68
C LEU A 87 3.30 6.31 3.20
N ASP A 88 3.37 5.01 2.88
CA ASP A 88 3.12 4.45 1.54
C ASP A 88 1.70 3.87 1.49
N VAL A 89 0.76 4.68 1.00
CA VAL A 89 -0.67 4.32 0.94
C VAL A 89 -0.94 3.45 -0.28
N CYS A 90 -1.65 2.35 -0.10
CA CYS A 90 -1.84 1.30 -1.12
C CYS A 90 -0.49 0.77 -1.62
N GLY A 91 0.47 0.60 -0.70
CA GLY A 91 1.86 0.29 -1.03
C GLY A 91 2.10 -1.15 -1.51
N GLY A 92 1.13 -2.04 -1.33
CA GLY A 92 1.18 -3.43 -1.80
C GLY A 92 2.38 -4.20 -1.23
N THR A 93 3.26 -4.70 -2.11
CA THR A 93 4.49 -5.42 -1.72
C THR A 93 5.61 -4.50 -1.22
N GLY A 94 5.42 -3.18 -1.22
CA GLY A 94 6.33 -2.21 -0.64
C GLY A 94 7.54 -1.84 -1.51
N ASP A 95 7.46 -1.94 -2.83
CA ASP A 95 8.57 -1.58 -3.73
C ASP A 95 9.06 -0.15 -3.55
N LEU A 96 8.12 0.80 -3.44
CA LEU A 96 8.45 2.20 -3.20
C LEU A 96 9.00 2.40 -1.79
N ALA A 97 8.43 1.72 -0.80
CA ALA A 97 8.89 1.74 0.58
C ALA A 97 10.34 1.25 0.72
N ILE A 98 10.70 0.15 0.03
CA ILE A 98 12.08 -0.37 -0.01
C ILE A 98 13.06 0.65 -0.59
N LEU A 99 12.67 1.34 -1.65
CA LEU A 99 13.49 2.39 -2.23
C LEU A 99 13.63 3.61 -1.30
N ALA A 100 12.54 4.02 -0.64
CA ALA A 100 12.53 5.13 0.30
C ALA A 100 13.39 4.82 1.54
N ALA A 101 13.24 3.65 2.15
CA ALA A 101 13.95 3.25 3.36
C ALA A 101 15.48 3.35 3.24
N ARG A 102 16.02 3.19 2.04
CA ARG A 102 17.46 3.35 1.77
C ARG A 102 17.94 4.80 1.89
N HIS A 103 17.04 5.78 1.76
CA HIS A 103 17.35 7.21 1.83
C HIS A 103 17.15 7.79 3.24
N LEU A 104 16.30 7.13 4.06
CA LEU A 104 15.86 7.67 5.34
C LEU A 104 16.87 7.49 6.49
N GLY A 105 17.87 6.64 6.30
CA GLY A 105 18.83 6.32 7.38
C GLY A 105 18.20 5.52 8.53
N PRO A 106 18.96 5.28 9.62
CA PRO A 106 18.52 4.38 10.69
C PRO A 106 17.43 4.96 11.59
N GLU A 107 17.31 6.28 11.66
CA GLU A 107 16.30 6.97 12.50
C GLU A 107 14.95 7.14 11.79
N GLY A 108 14.94 7.06 10.46
CA GLY A 108 13.73 7.19 9.66
C GLY A 108 13.03 5.85 9.43
N GLY A 109 11.79 5.92 8.92
CA GLY A 109 11.03 4.71 8.65
C GLY A 109 9.88 4.89 7.67
N VAL A 110 9.43 3.78 7.12
CA VAL A 110 8.31 3.72 6.19
C VAL A 110 7.23 2.81 6.73
N VAL A 111 5.99 3.29 6.71
CA VAL A 111 4.81 2.46 6.92
C VAL A 111 4.17 2.17 5.58
N VAL A 112 4.14 0.91 5.17
CA VAL A 112 3.35 0.41 4.04
C VAL A 112 1.94 0.14 4.55
N TYR A 113 0.97 0.87 4.03
CA TYR A 113 -0.42 0.77 4.42
C TYR A 113 -1.25 0.25 3.26
N ASP A 114 -1.78 -0.97 3.38
CA ASP A 114 -2.54 -1.61 2.31
C ASP A 114 -3.69 -2.43 2.88
N ILE A 115 -4.79 -2.52 2.14
CA ILE A 115 -5.95 -3.31 2.53
C ILE A 115 -5.75 -4.81 2.23
N ASN A 116 -4.86 -5.15 1.30
CA ASN A 116 -4.67 -6.52 0.82
C ASN A 116 -3.62 -7.27 1.64
N ARG A 117 -4.07 -8.23 2.42
CA ARG A 117 -3.22 -9.07 3.28
C ARG A 117 -2.18 -9.86 2.49
N ALA A 118 -2.55 -10.48 1.37
CA ALA A 118 -1.63 -11.29 0.57
C ALA A 118 -0.48 -10.45 -0.02
N MET A 119 -0.75 -9.19 -0.40
CA MET A 119 0.28 -8.26 -0.83
C MET A 119 1.23 -7.90 0.31
N ILE A 120 0.70 -7.67 1.51
CA ILE A 120 1.51 -7.40 2.71
C ILE A 120 2.40 -8.60 3.05
N GLU A 121 1.84 -9.83 3.05
CA GLU A 121 2.61 -11.05 3.31
C GLU A 121 3.75 -11.22 2.30
N ALA A 122 3.49 -11.02 1.02
CA ALA A 122 4.53 -11.03 -0.02
C ALA A 122 5.59 -9.94 0.23
N GLY A 123 5.18 -8.77 0.69
CA GLY A 123 6.07 -7.66 1.05
C GLY A 123 6.95 -7.98 2.26
N LEU A 124 6.39 -8.58 3.32
CA LEU A 124 7.15 -9.04 4.50
C LEU A 124 8.25 -10.03 4.10
N HIS A 125 7.92 -11.03 3.28
CA HIS A 125 8.92 -11.97 2.75
C HIS A 125 10.00 -11.28 1.92
N LYS A 126 9.62 -10.22 1.21
CA LYS A 126 10.54 -9.48 0.33
C LYS A 126 11.57 -8.65 1.10
N VAL A 127 11.23 -8.15 2.29
CA VAL A 127 12.14 -7.34 3.12
C VAL A 127 12.87 -8.15 4.17
N ALA A 128 12.45 -9.38 4.45
CA ALA A 128 13.10 -10.27 5.39
C ALA A 128 14.60 -10.39 5.09
N ASP A 129 15.41 -10.40 6.13
CA ASP A 129 16.87 -10.49 6.07
C ASP A 129 17.59 -9.36 5.29
N LYS A 130 16.92 -8.23 5.09
CA LYS A 130 17.53 -7.04 4.51
C LYS A 130 17.91 -6.02 5.58
N ASP A 131 18.98 -5.28 5.34
CA ASP A 131 19.46 -4.19 6.23
C ASP A 131 18.42 -3.09 6.52
N ILE A 132 17.29 -3.14 5.82
CA ILE A 132 16.18 -2.16 5.92
C ILE A 132 14.92 -2.73 6.58
N GLU A 133 14.93 -4.00 7.01
CA GLU A 133 13.76 -4.66 7.57
C GLU A 133 13.18 -3.88 8.76
N ASP A 134 14.02 -3.46 9.69
CA ASP A 134 13.63 -2.70 10.88
C ASP A 134 13.05 -1.31 10.58
N ARG A 135 13.26 -0.81 9.36
CA ARG A 135 12.80 0.51 8.89
C ARG A 135 11.49 0.46 8.11
N ILE A 136 11.00 -0.74 7.77
CA ILE A 136 9.75 -0.90 7.02
C ILE A 136 8.75 -1.64 7.88
N ARG A 137 7.61 -1.01 8.13
CA ARG A 137 6.48 -1.61 8.82
C ARG A 137 5.29 -1.76 7.89
N TYR A 138 4.72 -2.95 7.84
CA TYR A 138 3.49 -3.21 7.11
C TYR A 138 2.29 -3.13 8.05
N VAL A 139 1.24 -2.41 7.62
CA VAL A 139 -0.01 -2.26 8.37
C VAL A 139 -1.18 -2.48 7.43
N GLN A 140 -2.07 -3.39 7.81
CA GLN A 140 -3.29 -3.60 7.06
C GLN A 140 -4.32 -2.53 7.40
N GLY A 141 -4.87 -1.85 6.38
CA GLY A 141 -5.90 -0.85 6.58
C GLY A 141 -6.47 -0.30 5.28
N ASP A 142 -7.58 0.42 5.41
CA ASP A 142 -8.31 1.01 4.30
C ASP A 142 -7.83 2.45 4.04
N ALA A 143 -7.40 2.72 2.81
CA ALA A 143 -6.94 4.05 2.39
C ALA A 143 -8.03 5.14 2.49
N GLU A 144 -9.30 4.75 2.51
CA GLU A 144 -10.43 5.66 2.72
C GLU A 144 -10.65 6.02 4.20
N ASN A 145 -9.99 5.30 5.12
CA ASN A 145 -10.10 5.52 6.56
C ASN A 145 -8.75 5.26 7.25
N ILE A 146 -7.80 6.14 7.00
CA ILE A 146 -6.44 6.03 7.54
C ILE A 146 -6.47 6.17 9.07
N SER A 147 -5.97 5.16 9.77
CA SER A 147 -6.06 5.02 11.23
C SER A 147 -4.84 5.58 11.99
N PHE A 148 -4.15 6.53 11.42
CA PHE A 148 -3.03 7.20 12.08
C PHE A 148 -3.44 8.60 12.58
N PRO A 149 -2.85 9.09 13.68
CA PRO A 149 -3.07 10.44 14.15
C PRO A 149 -2.49 11.46 13.16
N ASP A 150 -3.01 12.67 13.21
CA ASP A 150 -2.50 13.79 12.44
C ASP A 150 -1.01 14.05 12.71
N ARG A 151 -0.31 14.52 11.70
CA ARG A 151 1.12 14.88 11.77
C ARG A 151 2.05 13.76 12.22
N ARG A 152 1.66 12.50 11.94
CA ARG A 152 2.46 11.33 12.28
C ARG A 152 3.60 11.07 11.29
N PHE A 153 3.46 11.56 10.07
CA PHE A 153 4.37 11.34 8.96
C PHE A 153 4.84 12.68 8.39
N ASP A 154 6.10 12.73 7.95
CA ASP A 154 6.71 13.89 7.30
C ASP A 154 6.33 13.94 5.82
N ALA A 155 6.08 12.79 5.21
CA ALA A 155 5.61 12.67 3.84
C ALA A 155 4.64 11.50 3.68
N ALA A 156 3.81 11.58 2.63
CA ALA A 156 2.97 10.48 2.20
C ALA A 156 3.09 10.31 0.68
N MET A 157 3.02 9.06 0.23
CA MET A 157 2.97 8.73 -1.18
C MET A 157 1.86 7.74 -1.45
N VAL A 158 1.38 7.74 -2.67
CA VAL A 158 0.47 6.74 -3.20
C VAL A 158 0.87 6.45 -4.64
N GLY A 159 1.07 5.19 -4.94
CA GLY A 159 1.35 4.73 -6.30
C GLY A 159 0.05 4.54 -7.10
N PHE A 160 0.04 3.57 -7.99
CA PHE A 160 -1.13 3.26 -8.83
C PHE A 160 -2.34 2.73 -8.05
N GLY A 161 -2.19 2.41 -6.78
CA GLY A 161 -3.26 1.90 -5.93
C GLY A 161 -4.45 2.82 -5.79
N ILE A 162 -4.26 4.14 -5.90
CA ILE A 162 -5.33 5.15 -5.77
C ILE A 162 -6.50 4.91 -6.73
N ARG A 163 -6.26 4.39 -7.93
CA ARG A 163 -7.30 4.09 -8.92
C ARG A 163 -8.26 2.98 -8.48
N ASN A 164 -7.85 2.16 -7.51
CA ASN A 164 -8.64 1.05 -6.97
C ASN A 164 -9.47 1.49 -5.77
N VAL A 165 -9.20 2.64 -5.18
CA VAL A 165 -9.97 3.25 -4.10
C VAL A 165 -11.36 3.61 -4.63
N THR A 166 -12.39 3.33 -3.84
CA THR A 166 -13.79 3.50 -4.28
C THR A 166 -14.23 4.96 -4.15
N ASN A 167 -13.81 5.63 -3.08
CA ASN A 167 -14.19 7.01 -2.80
C ASN A 167 -12.94 7.90 -2.55
N VAL A 168 -12.37 8.40 -3.62
CA VAL A 168 -11.14 9.23 -3.58
C VAL A 168 -11.38 10.64 -3.01
N LYS A 169 -12.65 11.07 -2.88
CA LYS A 169 -13.01 12.42 -2.39
C LYS A 169 -13.27 12.47 -0.88
N LYS A 170 -13.13 11.35 -0.21
CA LYS A 170 -13.28 11.24 1.23
C LYS A 170 -11.93 11.44 1.91
#